data_f72a16afd69c3f530282442f882f425e
#
_entry.id   f72a16afd69c3f530282442f882f425e
#
_cell.length_a   1.000
_cell.length_b   1.000
_cell.length_c   1.000
_cell.angle_alpha   90.00
_cell.angle_beta   90.00
_cell.angle_gamma   90.00
#
_symmetry.space_group_name_H-M   'P 1'
#
loop_
_entity.id
_entity.type
_entity.pdbx_description
1 polymer ?
#
loop_
_entity_poly.entity_id
_entity_poly.type
_entity_poly.pdbx_seq_one_letter_code
_entity_poly.pdbx_strand_id
1 'polypeptide(L)'
;MPHSVAIPASWPFNDQHAHARAAFVAHLKPGAHLLNGQCCTGEDLCWLRAEGYVVTACEAVLADAKVASQQSGQAVRVCPLVKMYSVLPYDGIWLSRPLDSDVATLAPQLQQLATLLKAGAPICFPLQPSGKISHDQLQQLVTTSGIALQLAPMETASTNTPSCTGQHASQYIMLLRSDHQAP
;
A
#
# COMPACT_ATOMS: atom_id res chain seq x y z
N MET A 1 -8.52 -30.19 -4.76
CA MET A 1 -9.47 -29.54 -3.85
C MET A 1 -8.83 -28.25 -3.39
N PRO A 2 -9.29 -27.06 -3.80
CA PRO A 2 -8.75 -25.81 -3.30
C PRO A 2 -9.27 -25.63 -1.87
N HIS A 3 -8.36 -25.55 -0.91
CA HIS A 3 -8.68 -25.18 0.47
C HIS A 3 -9.06 -23.71 0.48
N SER A 4 -10.35 -23.43 0.52
CA SER A 4 -10.89 -22.11 0.83
C SER A 4 -10.52 -21.78 2.27
N VAL A 5 -9.53 -20.92 2.47
CA VAL A 5 -9.24 -20.36 3.79
C VAL A 5 -10.36 -19.38 4.10
N ALA A 6 -11.25 -19.77 5.02
CA ALA A 6 -12.32 -18.91 5.49
C ALA A 6 -11.73 -17.67 6.17
N ILE A 7 -11.98 -16.50 5.61
CA ILE A 7 -11.64 -15.20 6.23
C ILE A 7 -12.53 -15.03 7.45
N PRO A 8 -11.99 -14.80 8.67
CA PRO A 8 -12.82 -14.57 9.84
C PRO A 8 -13.67 -13.31 9.66
N ALA A 9 -14.98 -13.42 9.88
CA ALA A 9 -15.97 -12.34 9.70
C ALA A 9 -15.91 -11.21 10.75
N SER A 10 -14.85 -11.09 11.54
CA SER A 10 -14.77 -10.19 12.70
C SER A 10 -13.71 -9.10 12.63
N TRP A 11 -13.30 -8.69 11.43
CA TRP A 11 -12.32 -7.61 11.30
C TRP A 11 -13.05 -6.28 11.17
N PRO A 12 -12.65 -5.26 11.93
CA PRO A 12 -13.25 -3.94 11.79
C PRO A 12 -12.77 -3.32 10.46
N PHE A 13 -13.43 -3.70 9.37
CA PHE A 13 -13.23 -3.01 8.10
C PHE A 13 -13.78 -1.60 8.26
N ASN A 14 -12.87 -0.65 8.39
CA ASN A 14 -13.20 0.75 8.17
C ASN A 14 -13.56 0.88 6.67
N ASP A 15 -14.70 1.53 6.38
CA ASP A 15 -15.18 1.77 5.01
C ASP A 15 -14.10 2.34 4.09
N GLN A 16 -13.18 3.15 4.63
CA GLN A 16 -12.05 3.72 3.91
C GLN A 16 -11.01 2.69 3.47
N HIS A 17 -10.75 1.66 4.27
CA HIS A 17 -9.83 0.58 3.90
C HIS A 17 -10.40 -0.26 2.76
N ALA A 18 -11.69 -0.61 2.84
CA ALA A 18 -12.38 -1.33 1.78
C ALA A 18 -12.42 -0.51 0.47
N HIS A 19 -12.66 0.81 0.59
CA HIS A 19 -12.65 1.72 -0.55
C HIS A 19 -11.26 1.83 -1.19
N ALA A 20 -10.20 1.96 -0.38
CA ALA A 20 -8.82 2.00 -0.85
C ALA A 20 -8.43 0.71 -1.58
N ARG A 21 -8.85 -0.46 -1.06
CA ARG A 21 -8.66 -1.76 -1.71
C ARG A 21 -9.35 -1.82 -3.07
N ALA A 22 -10.60 -1.40 -3.16
CA ALA A 22 -11.35 -1.37 -4.41
C ALA A 22 -10.70 -0.43 -5.44
N ALA A 23 -10.29 0.78 -5.01
CA ALA A 23 -9.60 1.73 -5.87
C ALA A 23 -8.26 1.17 -6.38
N PHE A 24 -7.49 0.52 -5.51
CA PHE A 24 -6.20 -0.07 -5.88
C PHE A 24 -6.34 -1.18 -6.92
N VAL A 25 -7.24 -2.13 -6.69
CA VAL A 25 -7.42 -3.27 -7.61
C VAL A 25 -8.00 -2.85 -8.97
N ALA A 26 -8.72 -1.71 -9.05
CA ALA A 26 -9.22 -1.17 -10.30
C ALA A 26 -8.10 -0.81 -11.30
N HIS A 27 -6.87 -0.58 -10.83
CA HIS A 27 -5.69 -0.32 -11.66
C HIS A 27 -4.92 -1.58 -12.04
N LEU A 28 -5.32 -2.76 -11.57
CA LEU A 28 -4.56 -4.00 -11.72
C LEU A 28 -5.20 -4.94 -12.74
N LYS A 29 -4.36 -5.73 -13.39
CA LYS A 29 -4.81 -6.85 -14.22
C LYS A 29 -4.90 -8.12 -13.38
N PRO A 30 -5.78 -9.07 -13.75
CA PRO A 30 -5.81 -10.38 -13.09
C PRO A 30 -4.43 -11.04 -13.08
N GLY A 31 -4.04 -11.61 -11.94
CA GLY A 31 -2.74 -12.28 -11.79
C GLY A 31 -1.53 -11.34 -11.71
N ALA A 32 -1.75 -10.03 -11.54
CA ALA A 32 -0.66 -9.05 -11.41
C ALA A 32 0.32 -9.43 -10.28
N HIS A 33 1.60 -9.08 -10.47
CA HIS A 33 2.65 -9.30 -9.47
C HIS A 33 2.82 -8.04 -8.61
N LEU A 34 2.50 -8.15 -7.34
CA LEU A 34 2.45 -7.05 -6.38
C LEU A 34 3.53 -7.15 -5.32
N LEU A 35 3.92 -6.00 -4.78
CA LEU A 35 4.66 -5.91 -3.52
C LEU A 35 3.69 -5.50 -2.39
N ASN A 36 3.58 -6.33 -1.36
CA ASN A 36 2.99 -5.93 -0.08
C ASN A 36 4.12 -5.57 0.88
N GLY A 37 4.37 -4.27 1.01
CA GLY A 37 5.41 -3.74 1.89
C GLY A 37 4.90 -3.49 3.30
N GLN A 38 5.76 -3.71 4.32
CA GLN A 38 5.40 -3.54 5.73
C GLN A 38 4.12 -4.31 6.05
N CYS A 39 4.09 -5.60 5.68
CA CYS A 39 2.87 -6.40 5.67
C CYS A 39 2.30 -6.72 7.06
N CYS A 40 2.96 -6.27 8.13
CA CYS A 40 2.52 -6.47 9.53
C CYS A 40 2.26 -7.95 9.83
N THR A 41 1.07 -8.26 10.32
CA THR A 41 0.62 -9.62 10.60
C THR A 41 0.07 -10.35 9.38
N GLY A 42 0.02 -9.70 8.19
CA GLY A 42 -0.27 -10.35 6.92
C GLY A 42 -1.73 -10.29 6.47
N GLU A 43 -2.53 -9.41 7.04
CA GLU A 43 -3.95 -9.26 6.66
C GLU A 43 -4.13 -8.88 5.20
N ASP A 44 -3.49 -7.80 4.78
CA ASP A 44 -3.54 -7.34 3.40
C ASP A 44 -2.89 -8.35 2.45
N LEU A 45 -1.85 -9.05 2.92
CA LEU A 45 -1.22 -10.13 2.17
C LEU A 45 -2.21 -11.26 1.87
N CYS A 46 -2.98 -11.70 2.88
CA CYS A 46 -4.01 -12.71 2.71
C CYS A 46 -5.11 -12.24 1.76
N TRP A 47 -5.55 -10.98 1.89
CA TRP A 47 -6.53 -10.39 1.00
C TRP A 47 -6.04 -10.37 -0.45
N LEU A 48 -4.86 -9.82 -0.74
CA LEU A 48 -4.31 -9.74 -2.10
C LEU A 48 -4.18 -11.12 -2.75
N ARG A 49 -3.78 -12.13 -1.97
CA ARG A 49 -3.72 -13.50 -2.46
C ARG A 49 -5.09 -14.11 -2.74
N ALA A 50 -6.09 -13.81 -1.90
CA ALA A 50 -7.47 -14.25 -2.11
C ALA A 50 -8.07 -13.66 -3.38
N GLU A 51 -7.68 -12.43 -3.75
CA GLU A 51 -8.04 -11.78 -5.03
C GLU A 51 -7.30 -12.40 -6.25
N GLY A 52 -6.38 -13.35 -6.04
CA GLY A 52 -5.68 -14.06 -7.11
C GLY A 52 -4.40 -13.39 -7.61
N TYR A 53 -3.85 -12.45 -6.87
CA TYR A 53 -2.57 -11.80 -7.22
C TYR A 53 -1.36 -12.63 -6.78
N VAL A 54 -0.25 -12.49 -7.52
CA VAL A 54 1.06 -12.98 -7.11
C VAL A 54 1.70 -11.93 -6.21
N VAL A 55 2.00 -12.24 -4.96
CA VAL A 55 2.45 -11.25 -4.00
C VAL A 55 3.84 -11.57 -3.47
N THR A 56 4.77 -10.62 -3.60
CA THR A 56 6.00 -10.57 -2.80
C THR A 56 5.71 -9.76 -1.55
N ALA A 57 6.02 -10.28 -0.37
CA ALA A 57 5.81 -9.57 0.89
C ALA A 57 7.12 -9.29 1.61
N CYS A 58 7.21 -8.13 2.28
CA CYS A 58 8.32 -7.80 3.17
C CYS A 58 7.86 -7.17 4.48
N GLU A 59 8.59 -7.49 5.54
CA GLU A 59 8.40 -6.94 6.87
C GLU A 59 9.77 -6.82 7.56
N ALA A 60 10.01 -5.70 8.23
CA ALA A 60 11.29 -5.47 8.92
C ALA A 60 11.38 -6.19 10.25
N VAL A 61 10.23 -6.39 10.92
CA VAL A 61 10.16 -7.02 12.24
C VAL A 61 9.99 -8.53 12.05
N LEU A 62 10.99 -9.30 12.50
CA LEU A 62 10.99 -10.76 12.35
C LEU A 62 9.76 -11.45 12.97
N ALA A 63 9.29 -10.95 14.12
CA ALA A 63 8.12 -11.53 14.79
C ALA A 63 6.87 -11.38 13.93
N ASP A 64 6.62 -10.18 13.38
CA ASP A 64 5.50 -9.89 12.49
C ASP A 64 5.61 -10.69 11.18
N ALA A 65 6.82 -10.76 10.60
CA ALA A 65 7.06 -11.55 9.39
C ALA A 65 6.75 -13.05 9.57
N LYS A 66 7.06 -13.61 10.74
CA LYS A 66 6.70 -15.00 11.07
C LYS A 66 5.18 -15.18 11.15
N VAL A 67 4.48 -14.27 11.83
CA VAL A 67 3.00 -14.30 11.91
C VAL A 67 2.39 -14.17 10.54
N ALA A 68 2.84 -13.19 9.74
CA ALA A 68 2.35 -13.00 8.37
C ALA A 68 2.59 -14.22 7.48
N SER A 69 3.75 -14.86 7.61
CA SER A 69 4.08 -16.07 6.86
C SER A 69 3.17 -17.25 7.26
N GLN A 70 2.90 -17.42 8.55
CA GLN A 70 2.01 -18.47 9.06
C GLN A 70 0.56 -18.25 8.60
N GLN A 71 0.06 -17.02 8.70
CA GLN A 71 -1.31 -16.68 8.33
C GLN A 71 -1.56 -16.79 6.82
N SER A 72 -0.61 -16.29 6.02
CA SER A 72 -0.75 -16.27 4.57
C SER A 72 -0.34 -17.57 3.87
N GLY A 73 0.41 -18.44 4.55
CA GLY A 73 0.95 -19.66 3.96
C GLY A 73 2.02 -19.41 2.90
N GLN A 74 2.70 -18.25 2.92
CA GLN A 74 3.80 -17.95 2.02
C GLN A 74 4.99 -17.33 2.75
N ALA A 75 6.17 -17.37 2.12
CA ALA A 75 7.36 -16.72 2.65
C ALA A 75 7.21 -15.19 2.65
N VAL A 76 7.62 -14.56 3.76
CA VAL A 76 7.75 -13.11 3.91
C VAL A 76 9.22 -12.77 4.05
N ARG A 77 9.70 -11.82 3.25
CA ARG A 77 11.10 -11.35 3.33
C ARG A 77 11.29 -10.51 4.58
N VAL A 78 12.26 -10.89 5.43
CA VAL A 78 12.61 -10.09 6.62
C VAL A 78 13.58 -9.02 6.19
N CYS A 79 13.06 -7.88 5.75
CA CYS A 79 13.88 -6.73 5.38
C CYS A 79 13.08 -5.41 5.47
N PRO A 80 13.75 -4.30 5.78
CA PRO A 80 13.13 -2.97 5.70
C PRO A 80 12.71 -2.65 4.27
N LEU A 81 11.59 -1.93 4.12
CA LEU A 81 11.04 -1.53 2.82
C LEU A 81 12.07 -0.80 1.94
N VAL A 82 12.88 0.08 2.53
CA VAL A 82 13.94 0.84 1.85
C VAL A 82 15.07 -0.03 1.29
N LYS A 83 15.19 -1.28 1.71
CA LYS A 83 16.16 -2.24 1.17
C LYS A 83 15.57 -3.23 0.19
N MET A 84 14.27 -3.09 -0.12
CA MET A 84 13.64 -3.92 -1.13
C MET A 84 14.21 -3.63 -2.51
N TYR A 85 14.48 -4.69 -3.23
CA TYR A 85 14.86 -4.65 -4.64
C TYR A 85 14.13 -5.76 -5.40
N SER A 86 13.93 -5.55 -6.68
CA SER A 86 13.37 -6.56 -7.58
C SER A 86 14.03 -6.44 -8.96
N VAL A 87 14.30 -7.58 -9.58
CA VAL A 87 14.81 -7.63 -10.96
C VAL A 87 13.72 -7.22 -11.94
N LEU A 88 12.48 -7.60 -11.65
CA LEU A 88 11.31 -7.24 -12.46
C LEU A 88 10.47 -6.23 -11.67
N PRO A 89 10.02 -5.15 -12.30
CA PRO A 89 9.15 -4.18 -11.64
C PRO A 89 7.78 -4.78 -11.34
N TYR A 90 7.18 -4.32 -10.26
CA TYR A 90 5.85 -4.74 -9.80
C TYR A 90 4.74 -4.03 -10.59
N ASP A 91 3.60 -4.70 -10.70
CA ASP A 91 2.36 -4.16 -11.25
C ASP A 91 1.62 -3.25 -10.25
N GLY A 92 2.02 -3.26 -8.98
CA GLY A 92 1.49 -2.41 -7.94
C GLY A 92 2.19 -2.64 -6.60
N ILE A 93 2.13 -1.64 -5.72
CA ILE A 93 2.64 -1.70 -4.35
C ILE A 93 1.52 -1.35 -3.38
N TRP A 94 1.27 -2.22 -2.42
CA TRP A 94 0.39 -1.97 -1.29
C TRP A 94 1.21 -1.92 0.00
N LEU A 95 1.12 -0.84 0.74
CA LEU A 95 1.74 -0.72 2.06
C LEU A 95 0.69 -0.83 3.15
N SER A 96 0.91 -1.73 4.09
CA SER A 96 -0.02 -1.96 5.21
C SER A 96 0.18 -1.00 6.37
N ARG A 97 1.30 -0.25 6.37
CA ARG A 97 1.60 0.82 7.34
C ARG A 97 1.88 2.14 6.65
N PRO A 98 1.66 3.26 7.35
CA PRO A 98 2.06 4.58 6.85
C PRO A 98 3.55 4.64 6.58
N LEU A 99 3.94 5.40 5.56
CA LEU A 99 5.32 5.83 5.38
C LEU A 99 5.69 6.88 6.45
N ASP A 100 6.99 7.09 6.66
CA ASP A 100 7.45 8.12 7.57
C ASP A 100 6.88 9.49 7.19
N SER A 101 6.44 10.23 8.21
CA SER A 101 5.76 11.51 8.03
C SER A 101 6.72 12.70 7.98
N ASP A 102 8.03 12.47 7.93
CA ASP A 102 9.01 13.54 7.71
C ASP A 102 9.29 13.70 6.22
N VAL A 103 9.12 14.92 5.71
CA VAL A 103 9.32 15.26 4.30
C VAL A 103 10.71 14.86 3.81
N ALA A 104 11.74 15.02 4.64
CA ALA A 104 13.12 14.70 4.29
C ALA A 104 13.35 13.20 4.06
N THR A 105 12.62 12.35 4.79
CA THR A 105 12.71 10.89 4.66
C THR A 105 11.71 10.31 3.66
N LEU A 106 10.57 10.96 3.49
CA LEU A 106 9.50 10.50 2.60
C LEU A 106 9.87 10.57 1.12
N ALA A 107 10.51 11.67 0.68
CA ALA A 107 10.89 11.86 -0.71
C ALA A 107 11.81 10.74 -1.24
N PRO A 108 12.94 10.41 -0.58
CA PRO A 108 13.79 9.31 -1.02
C PRO A 108 13.09 7.94 -0.93
N GLN A 109 12.18 7.72 0.03
CA GLN A 109 11.41 6.49 0.10
C GLN A 109 10.46 6.36 -1.11
N LEU A 110 9.71 7.39 -1.44
CA LEU A 110 8.83 7.40 -2.61
C LEU A 110 9.61 7.24 -3.92
N GLN A 111 10.77 7.89 -4.04
CA GLN A 111 11.63 7.75 -5.20
C GLN A 111 12.10 6.31 -5.38
N GLN A 112 12.55 5.65 -4.31
CA GLN A 112 12.93 4.25 -4.36
C GLN A 112 11.74 3.35 -4.75
N LEU A 113 10.56 3.55 -4.13
CA LEU A 113 9.37 2.76 -4.45
C LEU A 113 8.96 2.95 -5.92
N ALA A 114 9.09 4.15 -6.46
CA ALA A 114 8.83 4.41 -7.88
C ALA A 114 9.72 3.57 -8.80
N THR A 115 10.99 3.29 -8.41
CA THR A 115 11.88 2.43 -9.21
C THR A 115 11.44 0.97 -9.25
N LEU A 116 10.67 0.53 -8.27
CA LEU A 116 10.16 -0.83 -8.17
C LEU A 116 8.88 -1.06 -8.98
N LEU A 117 8.24 0.00 -9.49
CA LEU A 117 6.97 -0.05 -10.20
C LEU A 117 7.14 -0.05 -11.72
N LYS A 118 6.21 -0.70 -12.41
CA LYS A 118 5.99 -0.47 -13.85
C LYS A 118 5.38 0.91 -14.08
N ALA A 119 5.56 1.47 -15.28
CA ALA A 119 4.86 2.68 -15.69
C ALA A 119 3.34 2.52 -15.56
N GLY A 120 2.65 3.54 -15.06
CA GLY A 120 1.21 3.51 -14.78
C GLY A 120 0.78 2.70 -13.55
N ALA A 121 1.70 1.98 -12.91
CA ALA A 121 1.37 1.11 -11.78
C ALA A 121 1.06 1.91 -10.48
N PRO A 122 0.08 1.46 -9.68
CA PRO A 122 -0.33 2.14 -8.46
C PRO A 122 0.57 1.79 -7.26
N ILE A 123 0.75 2.77 -6.39
CA ILE A 123 1.17 2.58 -5.00
C ILE A 123 0.09 3.11 -4.07
N CYS A 124 -0.34 2.31 -3.10
CA CYS A 124 -1.34 2.69 -2.11
C CYS A 124 -0.80 2.50 -0.70
N PHE A 125 -1.01 3.51 0.16
CA PHE A 125 -0.58 3.47 1.55
C PHE A 125 -1.48 4.33 2.44
N PRO A 126 -1.62 3.98 3.75
CA PRO A 126 -2.35 4.80 4.69
C PRO A 126 -1.56 6.05 5.09
N LEU A 127 -2.24 7.17 5.34
CA LEU A 127 -1.69 8.33 6.04
C LEU A 127 -1.92 8.19 7.54
N GLN A 128 -0.96 8.64 8.34
CA GLN A 128 -1.18 8.76 9.78
C GLN A 128 -2.15 9.90 10.07
N PRO A 129 -3.20 9.68 10.85
CA PRO A 129 -4.17 10.73 11.21
C PRO A 129 -3.54 11.93 11.95
N SER A 130 -2.47 11.67 12.71
CA SER A 130 -1.65 12.66 13.40
C SER A 130 -0.39 13.05 12.60
N GLY A 131 -0.32 12.67 11.33
CA GLY A 131 0.86 12.83 10.48
C GLY A 131 1.20 14.30 10.23
N LYS A 132 2.50 14.56 10.13
CA LYS A 132 3.05 15.89 9.84
C LYS A 132 2.85 16.31 8.37
N ILE A 133 2.34 15.42 7.53
CA ILE A 133 2.17 15.63 6.08
C ILE A 133 0.70 15.56 5.74
N SER A 134 0.17 16.66 5.21
CA SER A 134 -1.16 16.72 4.61
C SER A 134 -1.14 16.20 3.17
N HIS A 135 -2.33 15.93 2.62
CA HIS A 135 -2.48 15.57 1.21
C HIS A 135 -1.84 16.60 0.27
N ASP A 136 -2.05 17.90 0.54
CA ASP A 136 -1.51 19.01 -0.28
C ASP A 136 0.02 19.07 -0.21
N GLN A 137 0.59 18.85 0.97
CA GLN A 137 2.04 18.79 1.15
C GLN A 137 2.65 17.58 0.42
N LEU A 138 1.97 16.45 0.42
CA LEU A 138 2.40 15.26 -0.34
C LEU A 138 2.35 15.54 -1.84
N GLN A 139 1.28 16.15 -2.33
CA GLN A 139 1.16 16.55 -3.73
C GLN A 139 2.27 17.51 -4.14
N GLN A 140 2.54 18.53 -3.31
CA GLN A 140 3.63 19.45 -3.54
C GLN A 140 4.99 18.74 -3.55
N LEU A 141 5.23 17.84 -2.59
CA LEU A 141 6.46 17.05 -2.52
C LEU A 141 6.68 16.25 -3.81
N VAL A 142 5.69 15.50 -4.25
CA VAL A 142 5.78 14.68 -5.47
C VAL A 142 6.04 15.55 -6.70
N THR A 143 5.37 16.70 -6.80
CA THR A 143 5.52 17.62 -7.94
C THR A 143 6.89 18.31 -7.96
N THR A 144 7.40 18.73 -6.80
CA THR A 144 8.64 19.52 -6.72
C THR A 144 9.90 18.67 -6.70
N SER A 145 9.81 17.43 -6.22
CA SER A 145 10.98 16.55 -6.09
C SER A 145 11.35 15.79 -7.38
N GLY A 146 10.63 15.98 -8.48
CA GLY A 146 10.87 15.27 -9.74
C GLY A 146 10.70 13.74 -9.64
N ILE A 147 9.95 13.27 -8.61
CA ILE A 147 9.66 11.86 -8.44
C ILE A 147 8.68 11.44 -9.54
N ALA A 148 8.96 10.32 -10.21
CA ALA A 148 8.11 9.79 -11.27
C ALA A 148 6.81 9.16 -10.70
N LEU A 149 6.07 9.92 -9.88
CA LEU A 149 4.78 9.56 -9.29
C LEU A 149 3.82 10.74 -9.43
N GLN A 150 2.54 10.46 -9.51
CA GLN A 150 1.47 11.46 -9.50
C GLN A 150 0.32 11.00 -8.62
N LEU A 151 -0.34 11.92 -7.92
CA LEU A 151 -1.51 11.58 -7.13
C LEU A 151 -2.64 11.11 -8.03
N ALA A 152 -3.23 9.96 -7.65
CA ALA A 152 -4.45 9.48 -8.28
C ALA A 152 -5.66 10.02 -7.50
N PRO A 153 -6.73 10.46 -8.19
CA PRO A 153 -7.96 10.79 -7.50
C PRO A 153 -8.52 9.53 -6.85
N MET A 154 -8.66 9.55 -5.54
CA MET A 154 -9.47 8.58 -4.83
C MET A 154 -10.81 9.27 -4.51
N GLU A 155 -11.90 8.72 -5.02
CA GLU A 155 -13.21 9.19 -4.62
C GLU A 155 -13.35 8.99 -3.11
N THR A 156 -13.46 10.10 -2.37
CA THR A 156 -13.77 10.03 -0.95
C THR A 156 -15.20 9.50 -0.83
N ALA A 157 -15.38 8.36 -0.17
CA ALA A 157 -16.71 7.90 0.17
C ALA A 157 -17.41 9.02 0.95
N SER A 158 -18.42 9.61 0.33
CA SER A 158 -19.24 10.66 0.94
C SER A 158 -20.05 10.04 2.07
N THR A 159 -19.49 9.99 3.27
CA THR A 159 -20.21 9.51 4.44
C THR A 159 -21.07 10.63 4.99
N ASN A 160 -22.30 10.73 4.50
CA ASN A 160 -23.38 11.45 5.14
C ASN A 160 -23.98 10.65 6.33
N THR A 161 -23.16 10.03 7.14
CA THR A 161 -23.59 9.43 8.40
C THR A 161 -22.87 10.13 9.57
N PRO A 162 -23.58 10.73 10.52
CA PRO A 162 -22.97 11.28 11.71
C PRO A 162 -22.44 10.12 12.56
N SER A 163 -21.14 9.87 12.49
CA SER A 163 -20.46 8.86 13.28
C SER A 163 -20.27 9.40 14.71
N CYS A 164 -21.01 8.83 15.63
CA CYS A 164 -20.74 8.89 17.07
C CYS A 164 -19.47 8.08 17.35
N THR A 165 -18.49 8.72 18.01
CA THR A 165 -17.21 8.20 18.54
C THR A 165 -16.00 8.47 17.65
N GLY A 166 -15.09 9.30 18.22
CA GLY A 166 -13.86 9.81 17.61
C GLY A 166 -12.78 8.74 17.37
N GLN A 167 -12.99 7.87 16.40
CA GLN A 167 -11.92 7.09 15.80
C GLN A 167 -11.44 7.83 14.56
N HIS A 168 -10.21 8.32 14.62
CA HIS A 168 -9.53 8.93 13.47
C HIS A 168 -9.40 7.86 12.37
N ALA A 169 -10.28 7.94 11.37
CA ALA A 169 -10.23 7.07 10.22
C ALA A 169 -8.91 7.29 9.45
N SER A 170 -8.15 6.22 9.25
CA SER A 170 -6.92 6.28 8.45
C SER A 170 -7.27 6.62 7.01
N GLN A 171 -6.80 7.77 6.55
CA GLN A 171 -6.95 8.19 5.16
C GLN A 171 -5.92 7.46 4.31
N TYR A 172 -6.32 6.93 3.15
CA TYR A 172 -5.42 6.28 2.21
C TYR A 172 -5.03 7.24 1.09
N ILE A 173 -3.81 7.08 0.61
CA ILE A 173 -3.28 7.80 -0.56
C ILE A 173 -2.95 6.78 -1.64
N MET A 174 -3.29 7.12 -2.88
CA MET A 174 -2.86 6.39 -4.05
C MET A 174 -2.04 7.31 -4.98
N LEU A 175 -0.87 6.81 -5.37
CA LEU A 175 -0.01 7.44 -6.37
C LEU A 175 0.12 6.49 -7.56
N LEU A 176 0.20 7.03 -8.75
CA LEU A 176 0.49 6.27 -9.96
C LEU A 176 1.89 6.62 -10.45
N ARG A 177 2.65 5.63 -10.92
CA ARG A 177 3.92 5.89 -11.57
C ARG A 177 3.67 6.59 -12.91
N SER A 178 4.23 7.78 -13.07
CA SER A 178 4.17 8.51 -14.34
C SER A 178 5.06 7.87 -15.40
N ASP A 179 4.64 7.95 -16.67
CA ASP A 179 5.39 7.43 -17.81
C ASP A 179 6.59 8.32 -18.19
N HIS A 180 6.68 9.52 -17.63
CA HIS A 180 7.77 10.44 -17.89
C HIS A 180 8.96 10.07 -17.00
N GLN A 181 9.99 9.47 -17.61
CA GLN A 181 11.36 9.66 -17.12
C GLN A 181 11.65 11.16 -17.23
N ALA A 182 11.92 11.81 -16.10
CA ALA A 182 12.53 13.12 -16.12
C ALA A 182 13.84 13.06 -16.94
N PRO A 183 14.11 14.05 -17.76
CA PRO A 183 15.29 14.09 -18.61
C PRO A 183 16.60 14.06 -17.81
#